data_2d90bc1d72ed59d661106c0d140b438b
#
_entry.id   2d90bc1d72ed59d661106c0d140b438b
#
_cell.length_a   1.000
_cell.length_b   1.000
_cell.length_c   1.000
_cell.angle_alpha   90.00
_cell.angle_beta   90.00
_cell.angle_gamma   90.00
#
_symmetry.space_group_name_H-M   'P 1'
#
loop_
_entity.id
_entity.type
_entity.pdbx_description
1 polymer ?
#
loop_
_entity_poly.entity_id
_entity_poly.type
_entity_poly.pdbx_seq_one_letter_code
_entity_poly.pdbx_strand_id
1 'polypeptide(L)'
;MESSNTKFHHTTDQVNPEVWDVLLLRRKLDLLLRTGKLLMESAADTNRIERNMKRVAAFMNIPEEKLHIDIRWTMIMVNVSDEQHSFSKFQKCENHAINMTMISQISKLSFKATEENYSLDDYEKELENIIHTPRNYTPYLVAIGAGFACGGFCKLFG
;
A
#
# COMPACT_ATOMS: atom_id res chain seq x y z
N MET A 1 -0.58 -64.63 4.72
CA MET A 1 0.31 -63.62 4.12
C MET A 1 -0.56 -62.73 3.22
N GLU A 2 -1.13 -61.70 3.78
CA GLU A 2 -2.06 -60.83 3.07
C GLU A 2 -1.39 -59.44 2.96
N SER A 3 -1.03 -59.11 1.74
CA SER A 3 -0.35 -57.86 1.38
C SER A 3 -1.38 -56.73 1.36
N SER A 4 -1.33 -55.89 2.37
CA SER A 4 -2.15 -54.69 2.45
C SER A 4 -1.61 -53.62 1.46
N ASN A 5 -2.32 -53.46 0.35
CA ASN A 5 -2.05 -52.45 -0.67
C ASN A 5 -2.74 -51.16 -0.28
N THR A 6 -2.03 -50.30 0.44
CA THR A 6 -2.53 -48.97 0.82
C THR A 6 -2.49 -48.07 -0.41
N LYS A 7 -3.60 -47.95 -1.12
CA LYS A 7 -3.81 -46.95 -2.16
C LYS A 7 -3.80 -45.56 -1.50
N PHE A 8 -2.75 -44.81 -1.73
CA PHE A 8 -2.78 -43.35 -1.50
C PHE A 8 -3.78 -42.75 -2.48
N HIS A 9 -4.96 -42.42 -1.96
CA HIS A 9 -5.86 -41.54 -2.68
C HIS A 9 -5.22 -40.14 -2.74
N HIS A 10 -4.78 -39.75 -3.92
CA HIS A 10 -4.56 -38.37 -4.29
C HIS A 10 -5.93 -37.68 -4.18
N THR A 11 -6.20 -37.10 -3.01
CA THR A 11 -7.27 -36.13 -2.86
C THR A 11 -6.83 -34.91 -3.62
N THR A 12 -7.35 -34.75 -4.82
CA THR A 12 -7.29 -33.46 -5.54
C THR A 12 -8.03 -32.49 -4.65
N ASP A 13 -7.28 -31.62 -3.96
CA ASP A 13 -7.83 -30.55 -3.16
C ASP A 13 -8.75 -29.73 -4.04
N GLN A 14 -10.05 -29.98 -3.93
CA GLN A 14 -11.07 -29.04 -4.37
C GLN A 14 -10.99 -27.86 -3.41
N VAL A 15 -10.14 -26.89 -3.77
CA VAL A 15 -9.99 -25.65 -3.02
C VAL A 15 -11.37 -24.97 -3.04
N ASN A 16 -11.98 -24.88 -1.87
CA ASN A 16 -13.29 -24.27 -1.67
C ASN A 16 -13.25 -22.84 -2.27
N PRO A 17 -14.15 -22.48 -3.20
CA PRO A 17 -14.15 -21.15 -3.83
C PRO A 17 -14.22 -19.99 -2.82
N GLU A 18 -14.87 -20.18 -1.66
CA GLU A 18 -14.89 -19.18 -0.59
C GLU A 18 -13.50 -18.90 0.00
N VAL A 19 -12.62 -19.93 0.07
CA VAL A 19 -11.24 -19.77 0.56
C VAL A 19 -10.40 -18.93 -0.40
N TRP A 20 -10.60 -19.09 -1.70
CA TRP A 20 -9.92 -18.28 -2.71
C TRP A 20 -10.35 -16.81 -2.67
N ASP A 21 -11.64 -16.53 -2.48
CA ASP A 21 -12.14 -15.16 -2.34
C ASP A 21 -11.57 -14.48 -1.10
N VAL A 22 -11.48 -15.18 0.02
CA VAL A 22 -10.88 -14.68 1.27
C VAL A 22 -9.37 -14.44 1.09
N LEU A 23 -8.65 -15.34 0.44
CA LEU A 23 -7.22 -15.18 0.18
C LEU A 23 -6.94 -14.01 -0.75
N LEU A 24 -7.74 -13.86 -1.79
CA LEU A 24 -7.65 -12.74 -2.72
C LEU A 24 -7.94 -11.41 -2.01
N LEU A 25 -9.00 -11.35 -1.21
CA LEU A 25 -9.32 -10.17 -0.41
C LEU A 25 -8.18 -9.82 0.56
N ARG A 26 -7.62 -10.82 1.23
CA ARG A 26 -6.47 -10.64 2.12
C ARG A 26 -5.29 -10.02 1.40
N ARG A 27 -4.94 -10.51 0.21
CA ARG A 27 -3.86 -9.95 -0.62
C ARG A 27 -4.15 -8.51 -1.05
N LYS A 28 -5.38 -8.20 -1.47
CA LYS A 28 -5.81 -6.85 -1.80
C LYS A 28 -5.63 -5.90 -0.61
N LEU A 29 -6.06 -6.30 0.58
CA LEU A 29 -5.93 -5.50 1.80
C LEU A 29 -4.45 -5.33 2.21
N ASP A 30 -3.60 -6.33 1.99
CA ASP A 30 -2.16 -6.22 2.23
C ASP A 30 -1.51 -5.16 1.34
N LEU A 31 -1.79 -5.18 0.05
CA LEU A 31 -1.27 -4.20 -0.89
C LEU A 31 -1.79 -2.79 -0.59
N LEU A 32 -3.07 -2.68 -0.24
CA LEU A 32 -3.70 -1.42 0.13
C LEU A 32 -3.05 -0.81 1.39
N LEU A 33 -2.87 -1.61 2.44
CA LEU A 33 -2.21 -1.18 3.67
C LEU A 33 -0.73 -0.85 3.45
N ARG A 34 -0.04 -1.62 2.63
CA ARG A 34 1.36 -1.36 2.27
C ARG A 34 1.50 -0.03 1.54
N THR A 35 0.60 0.28 0.61
CA THR A 35 0.55 1.58 -0.07
C THR A 35 0.33 2.73 0.92
N GLY A 36 -0.64 2.60 1.81
CA GLY A 36 -0.93 3.58 2.86
C GLY A 36 0.26 3.79 3.80
N LYS A 37 0.89 2.70 4.25
CA LYS A 37 2.08 2.73 5.10
C LYS A 37 3.22 3.52 4.46
N LEU A 38 3.55 3.24 3.22
CA LEU A 38 4.63 3.91 2.49
C LEU A 38 4.38 5.42 2.35
N LEU A 39 3.14 5.82 2.09
CA LEU A 39 2.75 7.23 2.03
C LEU A 39 2.87 7.89 3.41
N MET A 40 2.40 7.24 4.47
CA MET A 40 2.45 7.75 5.82
C MET A 40 3.89 7.88 6.33
N GLU A 41 4.72 6.86 6.13
CA GLU A 41 6.14 6.88 6.49
C GLU A 41 6.95 7.88 5.65
N SER A 42 6.43 8.28 4.48
CA SER A 42 6.99 9.36 3.66
C SER A 42 6.50 10.75 4.06
N ALA A 43 5.74 10.88 5.14
CA ALA A 43 5.13 12.10 5.64
C ALA A 43 4.14 12.76 4.64
N ALA A 44 3.36 11.96 3.92
CA ALA A 44 2.22 12.46 3.16
C ALA A 44 1.11 12.92 4.11
N ASP A 45 0.35 13.93 3.70
CA ASP A 45 -0.83 14.37 4.44
C ASP A 45 -1.96 13.32 4.41
N THR A 46 -2.79 13.30 5.45
CA THR A 46 -3.85 12.31 5.63
C THR A 46 -4.82 12.26 4.45
N ASN A 47 -5.21 13.40 3.90
CA ASN A 47 -6.12 13.46 2.74
C ASN A 47 -5.49 12.83 1.49
N ARG A 48 -4.18 12.99 1.33
CA ARG A 48 -3.44 12.37 0.23
C ARG A 48 -3.34 10.85 0.40
N ILE A 49 -3.07 10.39 1.62
CA ILE A 49 -3.05 8.95 1.93
C ILE A 49 -4.41 8.34 1.61
N GLU A 50 -5.49 8.91 2.16
CA GLU A 50 -6.85 8.42 1.95
C GLU A 50 -7.24 8.38 0.47
N ARG A 51 -7.01 9.47 -0.28
CA ARG A 51 -7.32 9.53 -1.72
C ARG A 51 -6.56 8.47 -2.54
N ASN A 52 -5.28 8.26 -2.24
CA ASN A 52 -4.51 7.23 -2.93
C ASN A 52 -5.01 5.83 -2.57
N MET A 53 -5.28 5.57 -1.29
CA MET A 53 -5.82 4.28 -0.84
C MET A 53 -7.19 4.00 -1.47
N LYS A 54 -8.12 4.96 -1.51
CA LYS A 54 -9.42 4.81 -2.19
C LYS A 54 -9.26 4.50 -3.67
N ARG A 55 -8.33 5.16 -4.36
CA ARG A 55 -8.05 4.89 -5.78
C ARG A 55 -7.49 3.48 -6.00
N VAL A 56 -6.57 3.04 -5.15
CA VAL A 56 -6.03 1.68 -5.19
C VAL A 56 -7.11 0.64 -4.88
N ALA A 57 -7.99 0.91 -3.94
CA ALA A 57 -9.13 0.05 -3.63
C ALA A 57 -10.11 -0.06 -4.82
N ALA A 58 -10.40 1.04 -5.49
CA ALA A 58 -11.22 1.06 -6.71
C ALA A 58 -10.58 0.23 -7.84
N PHE A 59 -9.28 0.38 -8.07
CA PHE A 59 -8.52 -0.47 -8.99
C PHE A 59 -8.64 -1.96 -8.65
N MET A 60 -8.64 -2.31 -7.35
CA MET A 60 -8.78 -3.69 -6.88
C MET A 60 -10.23 -4.19 -6.86
N ASN A 61 -11.19 -3.42 -7.39
CA ASN A 61 -12.63 -3.72 -7.34
C ASN A 61 -13.15 -3.90 -5.90
N ILE A 62 -12.69 -3.08 -4.97
CA ILE A 62 -13.27 -2.96 -3.62
C ILE A 62 -14.22 -1.78 -3.63
N PRO A 63 -15.54 -1.98 -3.45
CA PRO A 63 -16.52 -0.90 -3.45
C PRO A 63 -16.25 0.11 -2.32
N GLU A 64 -16.35 1.41 -2.61
CA GLU A 64 -16.07 2.45 -1.64
C GLU A 64 -17.03 2.43 -0.44
N GLU A 65 -18.30 2.08 -0.68
CA GLU A 65 -19.32 1.94 0.36
C GLU A 65 -19.06 0.81 1.36
N LYS A 66 -18.24 -0.18 0.98
CA LYS A 66 -17.84 -1.31 1.85
C LYS A 66 -16.49 -1.08 2.53
N LEU A 67 -15.76 -0.03 2.14
CA LEU A 67 -14.41 0.25 2.56
C LEU A 67 -14.38 1.35 3.63
N HIS A 68 -13.84 1.03 4.80
CA HIS A 68 -13.55 2.00 5.85
C HIS A 68 -12.04 2.09 6.09
N ILE A 69 -11.49 3.29 6.02
CA ILE A 69 -10.08 3.57 6.24
C ILE A 69 -9.96 4.48 7.46
N ASP A 70 -9.23 4.04 8.49
CA ASP A 70 -8.90 4.85 9.67
C ASP A 70 -7.39 5.08 9.68
N ILE A 71 -6.99 6.35 9.63
CA ILE A 71 -5.60 6.78 9.58
C ILE A 71 -5.27 7.49 10.89
N ARG A 72 -4.38 6.89 11.67
CA ARG A 72 -3.84 7.43 12.92
C ARG A 72 -2.33 7.60 12.81
N TRP A 73 -1.76 8.46 13.63
CA TRP A 73 -0.33 8.80 13.58
C TRP A 73 0.62 7.60 13.49
N THR A 74 0.33 6.50 14.15
CA THR A 74 1.20 5.31 14.21
C THR A 74 0.62 4.08 13.54
N MET A 75 -0.59 4.18 12.96
CA MET A 75 -1.30 3.00 12.46
C MET A 75 -2.32 3.39 11.39
N ILE A 76 -2.41 2.55 10.38
CA ILE A 76 -3.52 2.58 9.42
C ILE A 76 -4.32 1.30 9.61
N MET A 77 -5.64 1.45 9.67
CA MET A 77 -6.58 0.34 9.69
C MET A 77 -7.49 0.41 8.48
N VAL A 78 -7.75 -0.73 7.89
CA VAL A 78 -8.71 -0.90 6.80
C VAL A 78 -9.70 -1.97 7.22
N ASN A 79 -10.97 -1.66 7.07
CA ASN A 79 -12.07 -2.60 7.22
C ASN A 79 -12.84 -2.69 5.91
N VAL A 80 -13.13 -3.90 5.47
CA VAL A 80 -14.06 -4.17 4.37
C VAL A 80 -15.19 -5.01 4.93
N SER A 81 -16.40 -4.50 4.85
CA SER A 81 -17.58 -5.17 5.40
C SER A 81 -18.69 -5.32 4.36
N ASP A 82 -19.37 -6.44 4.40
CA ASP A 82 -20.65 -6.67 3.73
C ASP A 82 -21.72 -7.03 4.78
N GLU A 83 -22.91 -7.42 4.33
CA GLU A 83 -24.04 -7.73 5.23
C GLU A 83 -23.78 -8.90 6.16
N GLN A 84 -22.84 -9.80 5.84
CA GLN A 84 -22.61 -11.06 6.55
C GLN A 84 -21.20 -11.13 7.17
N HIS A 85 -20.22 -10.44 6.57
CA HIS A 85 -18.81 -10.56 6.94
C HIS A 85 -18.15 -9.19 7.09
N SER A 86 -17.17 -9.13 7.99
CA SER A 86 -16.33 -7.96 8.19
C SER A 86 -14.88 -8.40 8.33
N PHE A 87 -14.03 -7.85 7.47
CA PHE A 87 -12.59 -8.11 7.49
C PHE A 87 -11.85 -6.83 7.86
N SER A 88 -11.18 -6.85 9.00
CA SER A 88 -10.35 -5.74 9.45
C SER A 88 -8.89 -6.13 9.41
N LYS A 89 -8.06 -5.23 8.91
CA LYS A 89 -6.61 -5.37 8.93
C LYS A 89 -5.97 -4.04 9.28
N PHE A 90 -4.87 -4.08 10.03
CA PHE A 90 -4.13 -2.89 10.41
C PHE A 90 -2.64 -3.03 10.11
N GLN A 91 -1.98 -1.90 9.91
CA GLN A 91 -0.55 -1.80 9.69
C GLN A 91 0.03 -0.72 10.58
N LYS A 92 1.02 -1.09 11.38
CA LYS A 92 1.79 -0.13 12.19
C LYS A 92 2.78 0.64 11.30
N CYS A 93 2.89 1.93 11.54
CA CYS A 93 3.84 2.84 10.88
C CYS A 93 4.78 3.40 11.96
N GLU A 94 6.07 3.23 11.77
CA GLU A 94 7.06 3.55 12.83
C GLU A 94 7.98 4.72 12.48
N ASN A 95 8.34 4.81 11.21
CA ASN A 95 9.33 5.78 10.75
C ASN A 95 8.67 6.83 9.87
N HIS A 96 8.72 8.10 10.29
CA HIS A 96 8.22 9.21 9.49
C HIS A 96 9.41 10.04 8.99
N ALA A 97 9.67 10.00 7.68
CA ALA A 97 10.72 10.78 7.06
C ALA A 97 10.20 11.37 5.75
N ILE A 98 10.33 12.67 5.57
CA ILE A 98 9.87 13.35 4.36
C ILE A 98 10.52 12.73 3.12
N ASN A 99 9.69 12.15 2.23
CA ASN A 99 10.12 11.58 0.96
C ASN A 99 9.12 11.94 -0.16
N MET A 100 9.28 13.14 -0.70
CA MET A 100 8.41 13.65 -1.78
C MET A 100 8.50 12.80 -3.06
N THR A 101 9.65 12.18 -3.33
CA THR A 101 9.82 11.28 -4.47
C THR A 101 8.92 10.05 -4.33
N MET A 102 8.94 9.40 -3.17
CA MET A 102 8.09 8.25 -2.85
C MET A 102 6.61 8.61 -2.98
N ILE A 103 6.19 9.72 -2.37
CA ILE A 103 4.81 10.21 -2.45
C ILE A 103 4.37 10.42 -3.89
N SER A 104 5.21 11.04 -4.71
CA SER A 104 4.93 11.29 -6.12
C SER A 104 4.83 10.00 -6.93
N GLN A 105 5.76 9.06 -6.74
CA GLN A 105 5.78 7.79 -7.45
C GLN A 105 4.58 6.92 -7.09
N ILE A 106 4.22 6.79 -5.81
CA ILE A 106 3.04 6.04 -5.38
C ILE A 106 1.75 6.69 -5.93
N SER A 107 1.67 8.02 -5.91
CA SER A 107 0.52 8.72 -6.49
C SER A 107 0.39 8.45 -7.98
N LYS A 108 1.49 8.48 -8.74
CA LYS A 108 1.49 8.13 -10.17
C LYS A 108 1.09 6.66 -10.39
N LEU A 109 1.63 5.74 -9.60
CA LEU A 109 1.29 4.33 -9.69
C LEU A 109 -0.21 4.09 -9.45
N SER A 110 -0.81 4.77 -8.47
CA SER A 110 -2.25 4.63 -8.18
C SER A 110 -3.14 5.11 -9.33
N PHE A 111 -2.72 6.14 -10.09
CA PHE A 111 -3.41 6.59 -11.30
C PHE A 111 -3.23 5.60 -12.44
N LYS A 112 -1.98 5.21 -12.70
CA LYS A 112 -1.61 4.31 -13.78
C LYS A 112 -2.30 2.96 -13.67
N ALA A 113 -2.37 2.40 -12.46
CA ALA A 113 -3.05 1.14 -12.19
C ALA A 113 -4.54 1.18 -12.54
N THR A 114 -5.19 2.34 -12.36
CA THR A 114 -6.60 2.52 -12.69
C THR A 114 -6.82 2.70 -14.20
N GLU A 115 -5.90 3.37 -14.91
CA GLU A 115 -6.02 3.68 -16.33
C GLU A 115 -5.59 2.53 -17.24
N GLU A 116 -4.56 1.79 -16.88
CA GLU A 116 -3.91 0.77 -17.72
C GLU A 116 -4.34 -0.67 -17.40
N ASN A 117 -5.40 -0.88 -16.59
CA ASN A 117 -5.88 -2.21 -16.21
C ASN A 117 -4.79 -3.15 -15.68
N TYR A 118 -3.98 -2.67 -14.74
CA TYR A 118 -2.93 -3.48 -14.11
C TYR A 118 -3.49 -4.75 -13.47
N SER A 119 -2.68 -5.81 -13.47
CA SER A 119 -2.92 -6.95 -12.58
C SER A 119 -2.44 -6.61 -11.15
N LEU A 120 -2.89 -7.38 -10.15
CA LEU A 120 -2.37 -7.25 -8.79
C LEU A 120 -0.86 -7.50 -8.71
N ASP A 121 -0.35 -8.41 -9.55
CA ASP A 121 1.07 -8.74 -9.63
C ASP A 121 1.89 -7.59 -10.21
N ASP A 122 1.38 -6.92 -11.24
CA ASP A 122 2.05 -5.75 -11.83
C ASP A 122 2.10 -4.60 -10.84
N TYR A 123 1.00 -4.36 -10.11
CA TYR A 123 0.95 -3.33 -9.08
C TYR A 123 1.95 -3.61 -7.95
N GLU A 124 2.00 -4.85 -7.46
CA GLU A 124 2.93 -5.28 -6.41
C GLU A 124 4.38 -5.10 -6.85
N LYS A 125 4.71 -5.51 -8.07
CA LYS A 125 6.05 -5.38 -8.66
C LYS A 125 6.47 -3.92 -8.80
N GLU A 126 5.59 -3.05 -9.31
CA GLU A 126 5.88 -1.62 -9.43
C GLU A 126 6.02 -0.94 -8.06
N LEU A 127 5.20 -1.33 -7.08
CA LEU A 127 5.32 -0.84 -5.71
C LEU A 127 6.68 -1.24 -5.10
N GLU A 128 7.15 -2.46 -5.36
CA GLU A 128 8.47 -2.94 -4.93
C GLU A 128 9.61 -2.14 -5.60
N ASN A 129 9.50 -1.88 -6.91
CA ASN A 129 10.45 -1.04 -7.63
C ASN A 129 10.56 0.37 -7.03
N ILE A 130 9.42 0.95 -6.63
CA ILE A 130 9.38 2.26 -5.99
C ILE A 130 10.13 2.24 -4.65
N ILE A 131 9.94 1.19 -3.85
CA ILE A 131 10.60 1.03 -2.54
C ILE A 131 12.12 1.00 -2.69
N HIS A 132 12.61 0.32 -3.71
CA HIS A 132 14.05 0.16 -3.98
C HIS A 132 14.65 1.33 -4.76
N THR A 133 13.85 2.29 -5.23
CA THR A 133 14.34 3.45 -5.95
C THR A 133 15.14 4.39 -5.01
N PRO A 134 16.41 4.67 -5.29
CA PRO A 134 17.21 5.56 -4.46
C PRO A 134 16.65 6.98 -4.46
N ARG A 135 16.86 7.71 -3.36
CA ARG A 135 16.46 9.11 -3.26
C ARG A 135 17.22 9.94 -4.31
N ASN A 136 16.49 10.73 -5.08
CA ASN A 136 17.06 11.54 -6.18
C ASN A 136 17.91 12.73 -5.72
N TYR A 137 18.02 12.99 -4.41
CA TYR A 137 18.73 14.14 -3.88
C TYR A 137 19.94 13.70 -3.05
N THR A 138 21.10 14.16 -3.46
CA THR A 138 22.31 14.02 -2.64
C THR A 138 22.17 14.90 -1.39
N PRO A 139 22.60 14.42 -0.21
CA PRO A 139 22.50 15.19 1.04
C PRO A 139 23.17 16.57 0.96
N TYR A 140 24.21 16.71 0.16
CA TYR A 140 24.90 17.98 -0.07
C TYR A 140 24.02 19.02 -0.78
N LEU A 141 23.24 18.63 -1.80
CA LEU A 141 22.32 19.54 -2.49
C LEU A 141 21.20 20.02 -1.57
N VAL A 142 20.70 19.14 -0.71
CA VAL A 142 19.70 19.49 0.30
C VAL A 142 20.28 20.47 1.32
N ALA A 143 21.49 20.25 1.81
CA ALA A 143 22.16 21.12 2.77
C ALA A 143 22.44 22.51 2.17
N ILE A 144 22.91 22.59 0.92
CA ILE A 144 23.14 23.85 0.19
C ILE A 144 21.81 24.60 0.01
N GLY A 145 20.78 23.92 -0.47
CA GLY A 145 19.44 24.52 -0.66
C GLY A 145 18.84 25.06 0.64
N ALA A 146 18.95 24.29 1.74
CA ALA A 146 18.52 24.72 3.06
C ALA A 146 19.32 25.94 3.54
N GLY A 147 20.64 25.97 3.33
CA GLY A 147 21.50 27.11 3.67
C GLY A 147 21.08 28.37 2.94
N PHE A 148 20.82 28.31 1.63
CA PHE A 148 20.32 29.43 0.85
C PHE A 148 18.94 29.89 1.31
N ALA A 149 18.02 28.97 1.62
CA ALA A 149 16.70 29.30 2.15
C ALA A 149 16.81 30.04 3.50
N CYS A 150 17.58 29.51 4.44
CA CYS A 150 17.81 30.14 5.74
C CYS A 150 18.47 31.52 5.61
N GLY A 151 19.50 31.64 4.77
CA GLY A 151 20.18 32.92 4.51
C GLY A 151 19.26 33.97 3.87
N GLY A 152 18.40 33.54 2.94
CA GLY A 152 17.39 34.42 2.33
C GLY A 152 16.34 34.91 3.34
N PHE A 153 15.87 33.99 4.22
CA PHE A 153 14.94 34.36 5.30
C PHE A 153 15.56 35.35 6.30
N CYS A 154 16.81 35.10 6.73
CA CYS A 154 17.50 36.03 7.63
C CYS A 154 17.67 37.42 7.01
N LYS A 155 17.93 37.51 5.70
CA LYS A 155 18.05 38.82 5.02
C LYS A 155 16.71 39.51 4.81
N LEU A 156 15.60 38.77 4.76
CA LEU A 156 14.27 39.34 4.52
C LEU A 156 13.61 39.83 5.83
N PHE A 157 13.90 39.15 6.94
CA PHE A 157 13.26 39.38 8.23
C PHE A 157 14.21 39.85 9.38
N GLY A 158 15.50 39.92 9.15
CA GLY A 158 16.52 40.43 10.05
C GLY A 158 17.03 41.75 9.58
#